data_ea57d2072c3a0fdc3f80d07d48a4c27d
#
_entry.id   ea57d2072c3a0fdc3f80d07d48a4c27d
#
_cell.length_a   1.000
_cell.length_b   1.000
_cell.length_c   1.000
_cell.angle_alpha   90.00
_cell.angle_beta   90.00
_cell.angle_gamma   90.00
#
_symmetry.space_group_name_H-M   'P 1'
#
loop_
_entity.id
_entity.type
_entity.pdbx_description
1 polymer ?
#
loop_
_entity_poly.entity_id
_entity_poly.type
_entity_poly.pdbx_seq_one_letter_code
_entity_poly.pdbx_strand_id
1 'polypeptide(L)'
;MFGECHAHIIMDGVNYRHAVEVHKNGPDDKIIREHLKAYQERGIVFVRDGGDALGVSARAKELAPEYGIDYRTPIFAIHKEGHYGSIVGKSFATMVEFHKRVLEAKQAGADFIKIMTVSYTHLRAHET
;
A
#
# COMPACT_ATOMS: atom_id res chain seq x y z
N MET A 1 -21.77 -8.00 -1.84
CA MET A 1 -20.49 -8.48 -1.31
C MET A 1 -19.42 -8.32 -2.39
N PHE A 2 -18.42 -7.50 -2.11
CA PHE A 2 -17.43 -7.11 -3.12
C PHE A 2 -16.03 -7.19 -2.56
N GLY A 3 -15.04 -7.27 -3.46
CA GLY A 3 -13.64 -7.19 -3.13
C GLY A 3 -12.96 -6.06 -3.89
N GLU A 4 -12.06 -5.33 -3.22
CA GLU A 4 -11.19 -4.36 -3.85
C GLU A 4 -9.80 -4.98 -4.00
N CYS A 5 -9.39 -5.24 -5.23
CA CYS A 5 -8.17 -5.99 -5.52
C CYS A 5 -6.92 -5.12 -5.70
N HIS A 6 -7.05 -3.80 -5.73
CA HIS A 6 -5.92 -2.89 -5.82
C HIS A 6 -6.27 -1.56 -5.17
N ALA A 7 -5.87 -1.39 -3.94
CA ALA A 7 -6.09 -0.17 -3.19
C ALA A 7 -4.80 0.29 -2.53
N HIS A 8 -4.75 1.55 -2.17
CA HIS A 8 -3.73 2.12 -1.29
C HIS A 8 -4.47 2.96 -0.27
N ILE A 9 -4.77 2.39 0.88
CA ILE A 9 -5.61 3.05 1.89
C ILE A 9 -5.03 4.36 2.40
N ILE A 10 -3.72 4.54 2.26
CA ILE A 10 -3.07 5.81 2.60
C ILE A 10 -3.58 6.98 1.75
N MET A 11 -4.13 6.70 0.57
CA MET A 11 -4.64 7.73 -0.34
C MET A 11 -6.14 7.89 -0.21
N ASP A 12 -6.63 9.12 -0.38
CA ASP A 12 -8.07 9.42 -0.28
C ASP A 12 -8.78 9.60 -1.62
N GLY A 13 -8.01 9.57 -2.71
CA GLY A 13 -8.59 9.78 -4.04
C GLY A 13 -8.89 11.23 -4.38
N VAL A 14 -8.58 12.16 -3.49
CA VAL A 14 -8.86 13.60 -3.67
C VAL A 14 -7.56 14.41 -3.70
N ASN A 15 -6.77 14.34 -2.63
CA ASN A 15 -5.51 15.08 -2.50
C ASN A 15 -4.47 14.18 -1.85
N TYR A 16 -3.66 13.53 -2.68
CA TYR A 16 -2.70 12.55 -2.17
C TYR A 16 -1.65 13.17 -1.24
N ARG A 17 -1.27 14.41 -1.45
CA ARG A 17 -0.26 15.07 -0.59
C ARG A 17 -0.79 15.27 0.82
N HIS A 18 -2.03 15.73 0.93
CA HIS A 18 -2.68 15.87 2.23
C HIS A 18 -2.91 14.50 2.88
N ALA A 19 -3.36 13.54 2.10
CA ALA A 19 -3.60 12.18 2.58
C ALA A 19 -2.34 11.54 3.16
N VAL A 20 -1.18 11.77 2.53
CA VAL A 20 0.11 11.29 3.03
C VAL A 20 0.56 12.09 4.25
N GLU A 21 0.37 13.41 4.21
CA GLU A 21 0.80 14.32 5.27
C GLU A 21 0.18 13.96 6.63
N VAL A 22 -1.08 13.56 6.66
CA VAL A 22 -1.76 13.21 7.93
C VAL A 22 -1.15 11.99 8.61
N HIS A 23 -0.39 11.18 7.88
CA HIS A 23 0.27 9.99 8.43
C HIS A 23 1.78 10.16 8.60
N LYS A 24 2.34 11.34 8.41
CA LYS A 24 3.80 11.52 8.42
C LYS A 24 4.47 11.18 9.74
N ASN A 25 3.75 11.32 10.85
CA ASN A 25 4.25 11.00 12.19
C ASN A 25 3.77 9.64 12.68
N GLY A 26 3.25 8.82 11.79
CA GLY A 26 2.70 7.50 12.06
C GLY A 26 1.27 7.38 11.57
N PRO A 27 0.76 6.17 11.43
CA PRO A 27 -0.61 5.95 10.98
C PRO A 27 -1.63 6.62 11.89
N ASP A 28 -2.58 7.33 11.29
CA ASP A 28 -3.69 7.96 12.01
C ASP A 28 -4.88 7.00 12.01
N ASP A 29 -5.16 6.40 13.15
CA ASP A 29 -6.22 5.41 13.30
C ASP A 29 -7.60 5.96 12.91
N LYS A 30 -7.88 7.22 13.23
CA LYS A 30 -9.17 7.82 12.92
C LYS A 30 -9.42 7.85 11.41
N ILE A 31 -8.42 8.29 10.66
CA ILE A 31 -8.49 8.35 9.20
C ILE A 31 -8.62 6.95 8.61
N ILE A 32 -7.83 6.01 9.11
CA ILE A 32 -7.89 4.62 8.64
C ILE A 32 -9.29 4.03 8.91
N ARG A 33 -9.84 4.26 10.09
CA ARG A 33 -11.17 3.77 10.44
C ARG A 33 -12.25 4.37 9.56
N GLU A 34 -12.13 5.64 9.20
CA GLU A 34 -13.07 6.28 8.29
C GLU A 34 -13.06 5.59 6.91
N HIS A 35 -11.86 5.25 6.40
CA HIS A 35 -11.73 4.55 5.14
C HIS A 35 -12.28 3.12 5.20
N LEU A 36 -11.98 2.40 6.27
CA LEU A 36 -12.50 1.03 6.46
C LEU A 36 -14.02 1.03 6.57
N LYS A 37 -14.58 2.01 7.28
CA LYS A 37 -16.02 2.15 7.39
C LYS A 37 -16.66 2.42 6.02
N ALA A 38 -16.01 3.25 5.20
CA ALA A 38 -16.50 3.52 3.85
C ALA A 38 -16.51 2.25 3.00
N TYR A 39 -15.50 1.40 3.10
CA TYR A 39 -15.50 0.10 2.46
C TYR A 39 -16.64 -0.78 2.95
N GLN A 40 -16.82 -0.86 4.27
CA GLN A 40 -17.89 -1.65 4.87
C GLN A 40 -19.26 -1.20 4.37
N GLU A 41 -19.51 0.10 4.33
CA GLU A 41 -20.80 0.66 3.88
C GLU A 41 -21.08 0.34 2.40
N ARG A 42 -20.04 0.11 1.60
CA ARG A 42 -20.17 -0.26 0.19
C ARG A 42 -20.22 -1.76 -0.04
N GLY A 43 -20.25 -2.54 1.02
CA GLY A 43 -20.30 -4.00 0.90
C GLY A 43 -18.97 -4.65 0.53
N ILE A 44 -17.86 -3.95 0.71
CA ILE A 44 -16.52 -4.50 0.45
C ILE A 44 -16.09 -5.32 1.66
N VAL A 45 -15.84 -6.60 1.45
CA VAL A 45 -15.45 -7.55 2.51
C VAL A 45 -14.03 -8.07 2.35
N PHE A 46 -13.37 -7.73 1.25
CA PHE A 46 -12.00 -8.11 0.97
C PHE A 46 -11.26 -6.92 0.37
N VAL A 47 -10.06 -6.63 0.87
CA VAL A 47 -9.20 -5.59 0.32
C VAL A 47 -7.79 -6.14 0.14
N ARG A 48 -7.22 -5.87 -1.03
CA ARG A 48 -5.83 -6.15 -1.33
C ARG A 48 -5.13 -4.80 -1.54
N ASP A 49 -4.39 -4.39 -0.52
CA ASP A 49 -3.65 -3.13 -0.55
C ASP A 49 -2.33 -3.29 -1.30
N GLY A 50 -1.88 -2.24 -1.96
CA GLY A 50 -0.60 -2.20 -2.66
C GLY A 50 0.58 -1.80 -1.79
N GLY A 51 0.33 -1.51 -0.51
CA GLY A 51 1.37 -1.11 0.43
C GLY A 51 1.63 0.39 0.48
N ASP A 52 2.40 0.79 1.47
CA ASP A 52 2.84 2.17 1.62
C ASP A 52 4.13 2.22 2.45
N ALA A 53 4.78 3.38 2.43
CA ALA A 53 6.05 3.57 3.12
C ALA A 53 5.90 3.99 4.59
N LEU A 54 4.69 4.28 5.05
CA LEU A 54 4.44 4.87 6.38
C LEU A 54 3.77 3.92 7.38
N GLY A 55 3.53 2.66 6.99
CA GLY A 55 2.92 1.67 7.88
C GLY A 55 1.40 1.74 7.95
N VAL A 56 0.76 2.51 7.08
CA VAL A 56 -0.69 2.70 7.12
C VAL A 56 -1.44 1.43 6.76
N SER A 57 -1.02 0.72 5.71
CA SER A 57 -1.68 -0.53 5.30
C SER A 57 -1.52 -1.63 6.34
N ALA A 58 -0.37 -1.69 7.01
CA ALA A 58 -0.15 -2.63 8.09
C ALA A 58 -1.11 -2.37 9.26
N ARG A 59 -1.29 -1.10 9.62
CA ARG A 59 -2.23 -0.72 10.67
C ARG A 59 -3.67 -1.00 10.26
N ALA A 60 -4.00 -0.72 8.99
CA ALA A 60 -5.34 -1.01 8.47
C ALA A 60 -5.67 -2.51 8.57
N LYS A 61 -4.71 -3.37 8.31
CA LYS A 61 -4.90 -4.82 8.46
C LYS A 61 -5.25 -5.19 9.89
N GLU A 62 -4.63 -4.54 10.88
CA GLU A 62 -4.94 -4.80 12.27
C GLU A 62 -6.36 -4.37 12.65
N LEU A 63 -6.84 -3.26 12.09
CA LEU A 63 -8.16 -2.71 12.39
C LEU A 63 -9.29 -3.30 11.56
N ALA A 64 -8.98 -3.84 10.38
CA ALA A 64 -9.97 -4.30 9.41
C ALA A 64 -10.96 -5.35 9.94
N PRO A 65 -10.57 -6.31 10.80
CA PRO A 65 -11.53 -7.28 11.33
C PRO A 65 -12.72 -6.65 12.04
N GLU A 66 -12.55 -5.48 12.65
CA GLU A 66 -13.66 -4.75 13.31
C GLU A 66 -14.75 -4.34 12.31
N TYR A 67 -14.41 -4.29 11.03
CA TYR A 67 -15.31 -3.89 9.93
C TYR A 67 -15.72 -5.08 9.06
N GLY A 68 -15.38 -6.30 9.47
CA GLY A 68 -15.69 -7.51 8.71
C GLY A 68 -14.92 -7.61 7.41
N ILE A 69 -13.74 -7.02 7.33
CA ILE A 69 -12.92 -6.98 6.12
C ILE A 69 -11.70 -7.88 6.26
N ASP A 70 -11.52 -8.80 5.30
CA ASP A 70 -10.28 -9.55 5.14
C ASP A 70 -9.30 -8.64 4.38
N TYR A 71 -8.29 -8.13 5.08
CA TYR A 71 -7.35 -7.14 4.56
C TYR A 71 -5.98 -7.77 4.33
N ARG A 72 -5.50 -7.68 3.08
CA ARG A 72 -4.20 -8.23 2.68
C ARG A 72 -3.28 -7.09 2.26
N THR A 73 -2.04 -7.12 2.72
CA THR A 73 -1.06 -6.08 2.42
C THR A 73 0.34 -6.66 2.23
N PRO A 74 1.11 -6.09 1.29
CA PRO A 74 2.54 -6.41 1.17
C PRO A 74 3.39 -5.60 2.15
N ILE A 75 2.78 -4.80 3.02
CA ILE A 75 3.36 -3.82 3.92
C ILE A 75 3.87 -2.61 3.12
N PHE A 76 4.83 -2.80 2.24
CA PHE A 76 5.32 -1.81 1.30
C PHE A 76 5.57 -2.46 -0.07
N ALA A 77 5.53 -1.65 -1.11
CA ALA A 77 5.94 -2.11 -2.44
C ALA A 77 7.45 -1.97 -2.57
N ILE A 78 8.04 -2.75 -3.46
CA ILE A 78 9.47 -2.69 -3.75
C ILE A 78 9.64 -2.09 -5.13
N HIS A 79 10.45 -1.03 -5.25
CA HIS A 79 10.67 -0.37 -6.53
C HIS A 79 12.15 -0.10 -6.77
N LYS A 80 12.53 -0.02 -8.05
CA LYS A 80 13.91 0.29 -8.39
C LYS A 80 14.23 1.74 -8.03
N GLU A 81 15.42 1.98 -7.49
CA GLU A 81 15.87 3.32 -7.14
C GLU A 81 15.79 4.25 -8.36
N GLY A 82 15.33 5.48 -8.13
CA GLY A 82 15.15 6.46 -9.18
C GLY A 82 13.88 6.30 -10.02
N HIS A 83 13.08 5.27 -9.76
CA HIS A 83 11.79 5.04 -10.42
C HIS A 83 10.64 5.38 -9.49
N TYR A 84 9.43 5.40 -10.06
CA TYR A 84 8.21 5.73 -9.34
C TYR A 84 7.94 4.74 -8.21
N GLY A 85 7.46 5.23 -7.07
CA GLY A 85 7.01 4.36 -6.00
C GLY A 85 7.37 4.76 -4.57
N SER A 86 7.98 5.92 -4.37
CA SER A 86 8.50 6.32 -3.04
C SER A 86 7.44 6.39 -1.94
N ILE A 87 6.21 6.80 -2.25
CA ILE A 87 5.12 6.89 -1.27
C ILE A 87 4.64 5.50 -0.87
N VAL A 88 4.62 4.57 -1.80
CA VAL A 88 4.05 3.25 -1.58
C VAL A 88 5.09 2.20 -1.17
N GLY A 89 6.38 2.52 -1.24
CA GLY A 89 7.34 1.47 -1.01
C GLY A 89 8.75 1.91 -0.67
N LYS A 90 9.63 0.92 -0.75
CA LYS A 90 11.06 1.04 -0.49
C LYS A 90 11.85 0.71 -1.75
N SER A 91 12.94 1.43 -1.96
CA SER A 91 13.76 1.27 -3.15
C SER A 91 14.85 0.22 -3.00
N PHE A 92 15.34 -0.26 -4.15
CA PHE A 92 16.54 -1.07 -4.24
C PHE A 92 17.36 -0.60 -5.44
N ALA A 93 18.68 -0.71 -5.34
CA ALA A 93 19.61 -0.43 -6.44
C ALA A 93 20.27 -1.70 -6.96
N THR A 94 20.47 -2.69 -6.09
CA THR A 94 21.13 -3.95 -6.43
C THR A 94 20.25 -5.15 -6.09
N MET A 95 20.57 -6.31 -6.63
CA MET A 95 19.85 -7.54 -6.30
C MET A 95 19.99 -7.93 -4.83
N VAL A 96 21.11 -7.60 -4.21
CA VAL A 96 21.31 -7.82 -2.78
C VAL A 96 20.33 -7.00 -1.97
N GLU A 97 20.15 -5.73 -2.33
CA GLU A 97 19.18 -4.86 -1.69
C GLU A 97 17.74 -5.33 -1.94
N PHE A 98 17.44 -5.77 -3.15
CA PHE A 98 16.13 -6.33 -3.48
C PHE A 98 15.80 -7.49 -2.55
N HIS A 99 16.72 -8.44 -2.41
CA HIS A 99 16.54 -9.58 -1.54
C HIS A 99 16.31 -9.15 -0.08
N LYS A 100 17.07 -8.14 0.36
CA LYS A 100 16.92 -7.57 1.70
C LYS A 100 15.51 -6.99 1.90
N ARG A 101 14.98 -6.27 0.90
CA ARG A 101 13.64 -5.71 0.98
C ARG A 101 12.57 -6.80 1.07
N VAL A 102 12.74 -7.89 0.33
CA VAL A 102 11.82 -9.04 0.40
C VAL A 102 11.81 -9.62 1.82
N LEU A 103 12.97 -9.79 2.43
CA LEU A 103 13.07 -10.29 3.80
C LEU A 103 12.44 -9.33 4.81
N GLU A 104 12.65 -8.02 4.64
CA GLU A 104 12.03 -7.02 5.50
C GLU A 104 10.49 -7.10 5.45
N ALA A 105 9.94 -7.22 4.24
CA ALA A 105 8.49 -7.34 4.06
C ALA A 105 7.97 -8.61 4.74
N LYS A 106 8.65 -9.73 4.54
CA LYS A 106 8.28 -11.00 5.17
C LYS A 106 8.30 -10.90 6.69
N GLN A 107 9.35 -10.31 7.26
CA GLN A 107 9.48 -10.14 8.70
C GLN A 107 8.41 -9.20 9.28
N ALA A 108 7.97 -8.23 8.50
CA ALA A 108 6.91 -7.30 8.89
C ALA A 108 5.50 -7.89 8.76
N GLY A 109 5.38 -9.13 8.28
CA GLY A 109 4.10 -9.82 8.18
C GLY A 109 3.36 -9.63 6.87
N ALA A 110 4.09 -9.37 5.78
CA ALA A 110 3.48 -9.21 4.46
C ALA A 110 2.72 -10.46 4.03
N ASP A 111 1.55 -10.25 3.44
CA ASP A 111 0.74 -11.35 2.88
C ASP A 111 1.23 -11.77 1.50
N PHE A 112 1.93 -10.89 0.80
CA PHE A 112 2.50 -11.12 -0.52
C PHE A 112 3.59 -10.08 -0.79
N ILE A 113 4.33 -10.26 -1.87
CA ILE A 113 5.36 -9.32 -2.29
C ILE A 113 4.83 -8.50 -3.45
N LYS A 114 4.91 -7.18 -3.34
CA LYS A 114 4.51 -6.24 -4.39
C LYS A 114 5.72 -5.59 -5.01
N ILE A 115 5.85 -5.70 -6.32
CA ILE A 115 6.93 -5.07 -7.08
C ILE A 115 6.31 -4.00 -7.97
N MET A 116 6.82 -2.77 -7.86
CA MET A 116 6.41 -1.67 -8.70
C MET A 116 7.27 -1.63 -9.94
N THR A 117 6.66 -1.86 -11.09
CA THR A 117 7.37 -1.85 -12.38
C THR A 117 7.07 -0.62 -13.22
N VAL A 118 6.08 0.17 -12.80
CA VAL A 118 5.65 1.36 -13.54
C VAL A 118 6.68 2.48 -13.37
N SER A 119 7.03 3.12 -14.48
CA SER A 119 7.93 4.27 -14.53
C SER A 119 7.58 5.11 -15.74
N TYR A 120 8.22 6.28 -15.87
CA TYR A 120 8.03 7.09 -17.07
C TYR A 120 8.43 6.33 -18.33
N THR A 121 9.50 5.56 -18.26
CA THR A 121 9.93 4.72 -19.37
C THR A 121 8.89 3.69 -19.72
N HIS A 122 8.30 3.06 -18.72
CA HIS A 122 7.21 2.11 -18.91
C HIS A 122 6.01 2.76 -19.60
N LEU A 123 5.62 3.95 -19.14
CA LEU A 123 4.49 4.66 -19.73
C LEU A 123 4.72 4.95 -21.21
N ARG A 124 5.94 5.31 -21.58
CA ARG A 124 6.27 5.52 -22.99
C ARG A 124 6.19 4.26 -23.83
N ALA A 125 6.36 3.12 -23.24
CA ALA A 125 6.24 1.85 -23.94
C ALA A 125 4.85 1.62 -24.51
N HIS A 126 3.85 2.26 -23.98
CA HIS A 126 2.48 2.16 -24.49
C HIS A 126 2.32 2.83 -25.84
N GLU A 127 3.24 3.69 -26.20
CA GLU A 127 3.20 4.40 -27.45
C GLU A 127 3.60 3.52 -28.64
N THR A 128 4.17 2.38 -28.35
CA THR A 128 4.60 1.43 -29.39
C THR A 128 3.59 0.31 -29.67
#